data_b9bb983af2503118a1890b44ebe79944
#
_entry.id   b9bb983af2503118a1890b44ebe79944
#
_cell.length_a   1.000
_cell.length_b   1.000
_cell.length_c   1.000
_cell.angle_alpha   90.00
_cell.angle_beta   90.00
_cell.angle_gamma   90.00
#
_symmetry.space_group_name_H-M   'P 1'
#
loop_
_entity.id
_entity.type
_entity.pdbx_description
1 polymer ?
#
loop_
_entity_poly.entity_id
_entity_poly.type
_entity_poly.pdbx_seq_one_letter_code
_entity_poly.pdbx_strand_id
1 'polypeptide(L)'
;MTLALLPVLARPQSAIVNVLSLASLAAVPFDTLYSISKAAMFSLSQSLRALLAGRRVSVHAALPGPLDTDMARGLDIPKASPESAAQAIFDGLENGDEEIFPDPMSEPVAESWRHSAVKALERQFAAYVEEAPVKSSSTS
;
A
#
# COMPACT_ATOMS: atom_id res chain seq x y z
N MET A 1 12.75 -7.84 1.01
CA MET A 1 13.49 -6.64 0.57
C MET A 1 13.24 -5.42 1.44
N THR A 2 12.02 -5.03 1.74
CA THR A 2 11.70 -3.85 2.57
C THR A 2 12.37 -3.88 3.95
N LEU A 3 12.36 -5.02 4.65
CA LEU A 3 12.97 -5.15 5.98
C LEU A 3 14.48 -4.96 5.96
N ALA A 4 15.17 -5.43 4.91
CA ALA A 4 16.62 -5.24 4.74
C ALA A 4 16.99 -3.78 4.50
N LEU A 5 16.10 -2.98 3.94
CA LEU A 5 16.31 -1.56 3.65
C LEU A 5 15.90 -0.64 4.81
N LEU A 6 15.22 -1.16 5.84
CA LEU A 6 14.74 -0.36 6.97
C LEU A 6 15.82 0.51 7.63
N PRO A 7 17.07 0.05 7.84
CA PRO A 7 18.11 0.91 8.42
C PRO A 7 18.43 2.12 7.54
N VAL A 8 18.31 2.00 6.22
CA VAL A 8 18.56 3.09 5.26
C VAL A 8 17.33 4.00 5.16
N LEU A 9 16.12 3.41 5.20
CA LEU A 9 14.86 4.11 5.06
C LEU A 9 14.39 4.76 6.38
N ALA A 10 14.92 4.35 7.51
CA ALA A 10 14.57 4.89 8.83
C ALA A 10 15.13 6.30 9.08
N ARG A 11 15.48 7.04 8.04
CA ARG A 11 15.83 8.45 8.15
C ARG A 11 14.57 9.29 8.35
N PRO A 12 14.63 10.38 9.14
CA PRO A 12 13.51 11.30 9.28
C PRO A 12 12.99 11.76 7.92
N GLN A 13 11.66 11.75 7.73
CA GLN A 13 10.99 12.16 6.50
C GLN A 13 11.20 11.21 5.29
N SER A 14 11.49 9.94 5.55
CA SER A 14 11.50 8.93 4.48
C SER A 14 10.09 8.42 4.18
N ALA A 15 9.86 8.01 2.95
CA ALA A 15 8.62 7.39 2.51
C ALA A 15 8.91 6.05 1.83
N ILE A 16 8.08 5.06 2.12
CA ILE A 16 8.06 3.76 1.44
C ILE A 16 6.79 3.72 0.59
N VAL A 17 6.94 3.43 -0.68
CA VAL A 17 5.81 3.22 -1.60
C VAL A 17 5.85 1.82 -2.13
N ASN A 18 4.84 1.04 -1.82
CA ASN A 18 4.64 -0.28 -2.41
C ASN A 18 3.63 -0.15 -3.56
N VAL A 19 4.07 -0.44 -4.76
CA VAL A 19 3.21 -0.44 -5.95
C VAL A 19 2.57 -1.82 -6.05
N LEU A 20 1.27 -1.88 -5.77
CA LEU A 20 0.49 -3.10 -5.67
C LEU A 20 -0.54 -3.19 -6.80
N SER A 21 -1.80 -3.44 -6.47
CA SER A 21 -2.90 -3.56 -7.43
C SER A 21 -4.25 -3.50 -6.71
N LEU A 22 -5.31 -3.18 -7.43
CA LEU A 22 -6.68 -3.42 -6.94
C LEU A 22 -6.93 -4.90 -6.57
N ALA A 23 -6.18 -5.82 -7.17
CA ALA A 23 -6.19 -7.23 -6.79
C ALA A 23 -5.76 -7.48 -5.33
N SER A 24 -5.13 -6.49 -4.69
CA SER A 24 -4.83 -6.52 -3.25
C SER A 24 -6.08 -6.42 -2.38
N LEU A 25 -7.13 -5.78 -2.88
CA LEU A 25 -8.37 -5.54 -2.15
C LEU A 25 -9.45 -6.59 -2.48
N ALA A 26 -9.44 -7.07 -3.72
CA ALA A 26 -10.40 -8.06 -4.20
C ALA A 26 -9.70 -8.98 -5.20
N ALA A 27 -9.87 -10.29 -5.01
CA ALA A 27 -9.20 -11.27 -5.85
C ALA A 27 -9.69 -11.21 -7.30
N VAL A 28 -8.74 -11.33 -8.22
CA VAL A 28 -9.01 -11.55 -9.65
C VAL A 28 -9.11 -13.07 -9.87
N PRO A 29 -10.29 -13.63 -10.14
CA PRO A 29 -10.50 -15.08 -10.08
C PRO A 29 -9.65 -15.91 -11.05
N PHE A 30 -9.28 -15.34 -12.20
CA PHE A 30 -8.45 -16.02 -13.19
C PHE A 30 -6.94 -15.87 -12.93
N ASP A 31 -6.56 -15.10 -11.90
CA ASP A 31 -5.15 -14.93 -11.49
C ASP A 31 -5.02 -14.95 -9.96
N THR A 32 -5.29 -16.12 -9.41
CA THR A 32 -5.35 -16.32 -7.96
C THR A 32 -4.01 -16.09 -7.28
N LEU A 33 -2.92 -16.61 -7.83
CA LEU A 33 -1.60 -16.46 -7.21
C LEU A 33 -1.13 -15.02 -7.19
N TYR A 34 -1.38 -14.28 -8.27
CA TYR A 34 -1.11 -12.85 -8.32
C TYR A 34 -1.90 -12.10 -7.23
N SER A 35 -3.20 -12.37 -7.12
CA SER A 35 -4.06 -11.74 -6.12
C SER A 35 -3.59 -12.02 -4.70
N ILE A 36 -3.20 -13.27 -4.39
CA ILE A 36 -2.65 -13.64 -3.07
C ILE A 36 -1.38 -12.86 -2.79
N SER A 37 -0.45 -12.78 -3.74
CA SER A 37 0.81 -12.05 -3.56
C SER A 37 0.59 -10.56 -3.29
N LYS A 38 -0.33 -9.93 -4.00
CA LYS A 38 -0.67 -8.51 -3.83
C LYS A 38 -1.40 -8.24 -2.53
N ALA A 39 -2.30 -9.13 -2.11
CA ALA A 39 -2.98 -9.03 -0.81
C ALA A 39 -1.99 -9.17 0.35
N ALA A 40 -1.04 -10.09 0.26
CA ALA A 40 0.01 -10.27 1.26
C ALA A 40 0.88 -9.01 1.39
N MET A 41 1.30 -8.42 0.28
CA MET A 41 2.07 -7.18 0.26
C MET A 41 1.28 -5.98 0.79
N PHE A 42 -0.02 -5.94 0.56
CA PHE A 42 -0.89 -4.92 1.13
C PHE A 42 -0.99 -5.04 2.65
N SER A 43 -1.19 -6.25 3.16
CA SER A 43 -1.17 -6.52 4.60
C SER A 43 0.16 -6.12 5.24
N LEU A 44 1.29 -6.41 4.58
CA LEU A 44 2.61 -5.95 5.03
C LEU A 44 2.70 -4.43 5.07
N SER A 45 2.18 -3.73 4.08
CA SER A 45 2.18 -2.26 4.03
C SER A 45 1.41 -1.65 5.21
N GLN A 46 0.26 -2.22 5.56
CA GLN A 46 -0.51 -1.80 6.72
C GLN A 46 0.27 -2.00 8.03
N SER A 47 0.91 -3.15 8.18
CA SER A 47 1.72 -3.47 9.36
C SER A 47 2.92 -2.54 9.48
N LEU A 48 3.64 -2.30 8.39
CA LEU A 48 4.79 -1.38 8.36
C LEU A 48 4.37 0.05 8.70
N ARG A 49 3.23 0.50 8.22
CA ARG A 49 2.70 1.83 8.53
C ARG A 49 2.53 2.01 10.03
N ALA A 50 1.91 1.05 10.70
CA ALA A 50 1.74 1.08 12.15
C ALA A 50 3.08 1.01 12.90
N LEU A 51 3.96 0.10 12.51
CA LEU A 51 5.23 -0.11 13.19
C LEU A 51 6.22 1.05 13.01
N LEU A 52 6.16 1.77 11.90
CA LEU A 52 7.09 2.84 11.57
C LEU A 52 6.54 4.24 11.87
N ALA A 53 5.30 4.37 12.33
CA ALA A 53 4.68 5.66 12.61
C ALA A 53 5.50 6.52 13.58
N GLY A 54 6.04 5.92 14.65
CA GLY A 54 6.89 6.61 15.62
C GLY A 54 8.29 6.97 15.11
N ARG A 55 8.70 6.47 13.96
CA ARG A 55 10.01 6.73 13.34
C ARG A 55 9.94 7.78 12.23
N ARG A 56 8.79 8.40 12.01
CA ARG A 56 8.55 9.38 10.96
C ARG A 56 8.82 8.85 9.55
N VAL A 57 8.57 7.56 9.34
CA VAL A 57 8.60 6.93 8.03
C VAL A 57 7.17 6.70 7.59
N SER A 58 6.75 7.34 6.50
CA SER A 58 5.42 7.12 5.93
C SER A 58 5.43 5.88 5.02
N VAL A 59 4.34 5.13 5.05
CA VAL A 59 4.18 3.94 4.22
C VAL A 59 2.90 4.07 3.39
N HIS A 60 3.06 4.04 2.08
CA HIS A 60 2.00 4.22 1.11
C HIS A 60 1.83 2.97 0.26
N ALA A 61 0.60 2.63 -0.07
CA ALA A 61 0.27 1.57 -1.00
C ALA A 61 -0.39 2.18 -2.23
N ALA A 62 0.22 2.04 -3.38
CA ALA A 62 -0.39 2.39 -4.65
C ALA A 62 -1.17 1.19 -5.19
N LEU A 63 -2.43 1.38 -5.51
CA LEU A 63 -3.39 0.35 -5.87
C LEU A 63 -3.96 0.60 -7.28
N PRO A 64 -3.12 0.53 -8.32
CA PRO A 64 -3.59 0.74 -9.68
C PRO A 64 -4.53 -0.37 -10.13
N GLY A 65 -5.45 -0.01 -11.03
CA GLY A 65 -6.11 -0.95 -11.91
C GLY A 65 -5.16 -1.40 -13.05
N PRO A 66 -5.70 -1.93 -14.14
CA PRO A 66 -4.88 -2.34 -15.28
C PRO A 66 -4.14 -1.15 -15.89
N LEU A 67 -2.82 -1.30 -16.03
CA LEU A 67 -1.97 -0.35 -16.74
C LEU A 67 -1.63 -0.87 -18.12
N ASP A 68 -1.39 0.03 -19.06
CA ASP A 68 -0.96 -0.32 -20.41
C ASP A 68 0.52 -0.73 -20.40
N THR A 69 0.75 -1.96 -19.96
CA THR A 69 2.06 -2.59 -19.84
C THR A 69 2.05 -3.94 -20.55
N ASP A 70 3.24 -4.54 -20.74
CA ASP A 70 3.36 -5.87 -21.35
C ASP A 70 2.57 -6.94 -20.59
N MET A 71 2.45 -6.83 -19.26
CA MET A 71 1.67 -7.75 -18.43
C MET A 71 0.16 -7.70 -18.72
N ALA A 72 -0.35 -6.54 -19.13
CA ALA A 72 -1.77 -6.33 -19.43
C ALA A 72 -2.09 -6.48 -20.93
N ARG A 73 -1.08 -6.81 -21.75
CA ARG A 73 -1.25 -7.00 -23.21
C ARG A 73 -2.23 -8.15 -23.47
N GLY A 74 -3.21 -7.91 -24.33
CA GLY A 74 -4.25 -8.88 -24.68
C GLY A 74 -5.52 -8.82 -23.82
N LEU A 75 -5.55 -8.00 -22.77
CA LEU A 75 -6.78 -7.71 -22.03
C LEU A 75 -7.52 -6.56 -22.73
N ASP A 76 -8.77 -6.81 -23.12
CA ASP A 76 -9.65 -5.80 -23.73
C ASP A 76 -10.40 -5.01 -22.67
N ILE A 77 -9.65 -4.22 -21.91
CA ILE A 77 -10.17 -3.36 -20.83
C ILE A 77 -9.49 -1.99 -20.90
N PRO A 78 -10.15 -0.92 -20.44
CA PRO A 78 -9.51 0.39 -20.34
C PRO A 78 -8.26 0.33 -19.46
N LYS A 79 -7.15 0.84 -19.98
CA LYS A 79 -5.86 0.85 -19.29
C LYS A 79 -5.33 2.27 -19.22
N ALA A 80 -4.79 2.66 -18.07
CA ALA A 80 -4.09 3.92 -17.91
C ALA A 80 -2.64 3.79 -18.41
N SER A 81 -2.06 4.91 -18.84
CA SER A 81 -0.63 4.92 -19.18
C SER A 81 0.23 4.81 -17.92
N PRO A 82 1.39 4.14 -17.98
CA PRO A 82 2.32 4.10 -16.86
C PRO A 82 2.74 5.48 -16.38
N GLU A 83 2.91 6.44 -17.29
CA GLU A 83 3.32 7.81 -16.99
C GLU A 83 2.27 8.55 -16.17
N SER A 84 0.98 8.44 -16.56
CA SER A 84 -0.11 9.09 -15.83
C SER A 84 -0.30 8.48 -14.44
N ALA A 85 -0.17 7.16 -14.32
CA ALA A 85 -0.24 6.47 -13.05
C ALA A 85 0.93 6.86 -12.13
N ALA A 86 2.14 6.96 -12.67
CA ALA A 86 3.31 7.40 -11.92
C ALA A 86 3.12 8.82 -11.38
N GLN A 87 2.63 9.75 -12.20
CA GLN A 87 2.35 11.12 -11.76
C GLN A 87 1.31 11.13 -10.63
N ALA A 88 0.22 10.38 -10.77
CA ALA A 88 -0.81 10.30 -9.74
C ALA A 88 -0.28 9.69 -8.43
N ILE A 89 0.66 8.75 -8.50
CA ILE A 89 1.34 8.21 -7.31
C ILE A 89 2.15 9.30 -6.61
N PHE A 90 2.93 10.08 -7.34
CA PHE A 90 3.69 11.18 -6.74
C PHE A 90 2.78 12.24 -6.13
N ASP A 91 1.68 12.60 -6.79
CA ASP A 91 0.69 13.54 -6.26
C ASP A 91 0.08 13.00 -4.95
N GLY A 92 -0.26 11.71 -4.90
CA GLY A 92 -0.77 11.06 -3.70
C GLY A 92 0.24 11.04 -2.55
N LEU A 93 1.53 10.86 -2.86
CA LEU A 93 2.60 10.97 -1.86
C LEU A 93 2.70 12.37 -1.28
N GLU A 94 2.67 13.39 -2.12
CA GLU A 94 2.70 14.79 -1.69
C GLU A 94 1.48 15.14 -0.82
N ASN A 95 0.32 14.57 -1.13
CA ASN A 95 -0.91 14.73 -0.34
C ASN A 95 -0.89 13.95 0.98
N GLY A 96 0.03 13.01 1.16
CA GLY A 96 0.09 12.13 2.32
C GLY A 96 -0.94 11.00 2.31
N ASP A 97 -1.44 10.61 1.14
CA ASP A 97 -2.42 9.55 1.00
C ASP A 97 -1.81 8.19 1.36
N GLU A 98 -2.42 7.48 2.30
CA GLU A 98 -1.95 6.16 2.71
C GLU A 98 -2.17 5.10 1.62
N GLU A 99 -3.33 5.10 0.99
CA GLU A 99 -3.64 4.35 -0.22
C GLU A 99 -3.84 5.31 -1.37
N ILE A 100 -3.17 5.03 -2.47
CA ILE A 100 -3.19 5.85 -3.68
C ILE A 100 -3.84 5.05 -4.81
N PHE A 101 -4.89 5.61 -5.39
CA PHE A 101 -5.66 5.03 -6.49
C PHE A 101 -5.37 5.83 -7.77
N PRO A 102 -4.34 5.43 -8.54
CA PRO A 102 -3.69 6.32 -9.49
C PRO A 102 -4.29 6.36 -10.91
N ASP A 103 -5.45 5.77 -11.12
CA ASP A 103 -6.03 5.65 -12.46
C ASP A 103 -7.56 5.70 -12.44
N PRO A 104 -8.22 5.92 -13.60
CA PRO A 104 -9.68 6.08 -13.65
C PRO A 104 -10.48 4.86 -13.19
N MET A 105 -9.91 3.65 -13.23
CA MET A 105 -10.58 2.45 -12.72
C MET A 105 -10.50 2.36 -11.20
N SER A 106 -9.37 2.75 -10.64
CA SER A 106 -9.14 2.66 -9.20
C SER A 106 -9.69 3.88 -8.42
N GLU A 107 -9.68 5.06 -9.03
CA GLU A 107 -10.09 6.30 -8.37
C GLU A 107 -11.47 6.23 -7.68
N PRO A 108 -12.53 5.63 -8.26
CA PRO A 108 -13.83 5.52 -7.59
C PRO A 108 -13.79 4.70 -6.30
N VAL A 109 -12.77 3.86 -6.11
CA VAL A 109 -12.61 3.06 -4.90
C VAL A 109 -12.09 3.90 -3.73
N ALA A 110 -11.39 4.98 -3.99
CA ALA A 110 -10.69 5.81 -2.98
C ALA A 110 -11.63 6.27 -1.86
N GLU A 111 -12.76 6.85 -2.21
CA GLU A 111 -13.70 7.42 -1.23
C GLU A 111 -14.34 6.32 -0.38
N SER A 112 -14.83 5.25 -1.00
CA SER A 112 -15.42 4.13 -0.27
C SER A 112 -14.39 3.39 0.58
N TRP A 113 -13.14 3.32 0.14
CA TRP A 113 -12.06 2.74 0.93
C TRP A 113 -11.78 3.53 2.20
N ARG A 114 -11.61 4.87 2.11
CA ARG A 114 -11.36 5.73 3.26
C ARG A 114 -12.38 5.57 4.38
N HIS A 115 -13.63 5.36 4.03
CA HIS A 115 -14.76 5.24 4.96
C HIS A 115 -15.18 3.78 5.19
N SER A 116 -14.39 2.81 4.75
CA SER A 116 -14.72 1.39 4.90
C SER A 116 -14.54 0.91 6.34
N ALA A 117 -15.31 -0.12 6.68
CA ALA A 117 -15.15 -0.82 7.96
C ALA A 117 -13.74 -1.45 8.08
N VAL A 118 -13.16 -1.88 6.96
CA VAL A 118 -11.80 -2.46 6.93
C VAL A 118 -10.77 -1.40 7.29
N LYS A 119 -10.89 -0.18 6.75
CA LYS A 119 -9.99 0.93 7.09
C LYS A 119 -10.12 1.35 8.57
N ALA A 120 -11.34 1.37 9.09
CA ALA A 120 -11.57 1.64 10.51
C ALA A 120 -10.91 0.58 11.39
N LEU A 121 -11.02 -0.69 11.01
CA LEU A 121 -10.41 -1.81 11.72
C LEU A 121 -8.87 -1.74 11.68
N GLU A 122 -8.28 -1.39 10.54
CA GLU A 122 -6.83 -1.14 10.43
C GLU A 122 -6.35 -0.12 11.47
N ARG A 123 -7.07 0.99 11.60
CA ARG A 123 -6.74 2.03 12.59
C ARG A 123 -6.85 1.54 14.03
N GLN A 124 -7.86 0.72 14.32
CA GLN A 124 -7.99 0.10 15.64
C GLN A 124 -6.81 -0.82 15.95
N PHE A 125 -6.39 -1.63 14.99
CA PHE A 125 -5.25 -2.53 15.18
C PHE A 125 -3.93 -1.76 15.30
N ALA A 126 -3.78 -0.65 14.59
CA ALA A 126 -2.59 0.19 14.69
C ALA A 126 -2.40 0.75 16.12
N ALA A 127 -3.48 1.04 16.82
CA ALA A 127 -3.43 1.51 18.20
C ALA A 127 -2.78 0.49 19.17
N TYR A 128 -2.85 -0.81 18.86
CA TYR A 128 -2.21 -1.83 19.71
C TYR A 128 -0.68 -1.76 19.70
N VAL A 129 -0.07 -1.15 18.69
CA VAL A 129 1.38 -0.95 18.67
C VAL A 129 1.80 0.08 19.73
N GLU A 130 1.00 1.10 19.96
CA GLU A 130 1.27 2.14 20.96
C GLU A 130 1.08 1.62 22.40
N GLU A 131 0.13 0.69 22.59
CA GLU A 131 -0.18 0.09 23.88
C GLU A 131 0.71 -1.09 24.24
N ALA A 132 1.37 -1.71 23.26
CA ALA A 132 2.23 -2.85 23.51
C ALA A 132 3.45 -2.43 24.35
N PRO A 133 3.70 -3.05 25.51
CA PRO A 133 4.91 -2.77 26.27
C PRO A 133 6.11 -3.10 25.41
N VAL A 134 7.05 -2.18 25.33
CA VAL A 134 8.35 -2.42 24.71
C VAL A 134 8.95 -3.64 25.41
N LYS A 135 8.92 -4.78 24.75
CA LYS A 135 9.69 -5.94 25.21
C LYS A 135 11.15 -5.51 25.13
N SER A 136 11.68 -5.05 26.26
CA SER A 136 13.11 -4.90 26.41
C SER A 136 13.70 -6.27 26.11
N SER A 137 14.42 -6.38 25.02
CA SER A 137 15.28 -7.52 24.76
C SER A 137 16.38 -7.48 25.82
N SER A 138 16.11 -8.03 27.01
CA SER A 138 17.14 -8.39 27.93
C SER A 138 17.85 -9.59 27.31
N THR A 139 18.88 -9.32 26.56
CA THR A 139 19.91 -10.29 26.23
C THR A 139 20.61 -10.64 27.54
N SER A 140 20.33 -11.81 28.04
CA SER A 140 21.20 -12.48 29.01
C SER A 140 22.24 -13.26 28.27
#